data_f4a493d0b76e7442313c8239a7ab0600
#
_entry.id   f4a493d0b76e7442313c8239a7ab0600
#
_cell.length_a   1.000
_cell.length_b   1.000
_cell.length_c   1.000
_cell.angle_alpha   90.00
_cell.angle_beta   90.00
_cell.angle_gamma   90.00
#
_symmetry.space_group_name_H-M   'P 1'
#
loop_
_entity.id
_entity.type
_entity.pdbx_description
1 polymer ?
#
loop_
_entity_poly.entity_id
_entity_poly.type
_entity_poly.pdbx_seq_one_letter_code
_entity_poly.pdbx_strand_id
1 'polypeptide(L)'
;MYKVIFDSINSTQDEIIGFNNYKKILKNNNLYIQSFRQIKGTGRGKKKWSSPIGNIYLTINQKLKASYALRNNFYICYIIHKFFKINFNINLDYKWPNDLFLKNKKIAGVVVKSTILGKKSYLKTGIGININNSPIVDSVSLFGIINKKSNILDLSNIIIDFIEHSLTKKISNKKLVRYLNKYMIRDFKLNHPIFGKNIIEILSVNEDLSLKIKIDDTIKNIFFGELV
;
A
#
# COMPACT_ATOMS: atom_id res chain seq x y z
N MET A 1 -15.49 -12.10 -5.88
CA MET A 1 -14.63 -11.77 -4.71
C MET A 1 -14.75 -12.85 -3.66
N TYR A 2 -13.63 -13.26 -3.04
CA TYR A 2 -13.61 -14.15 -1.86
C TYR A 2 -12.89 -13.42 -0.73
N LYS A 3 -13.38 -13.60 0.50
CA LYS A 3 -12.81 -12.99 1.70
C LYS A 3 -12.63 -14.03 2.80
N VAL A 4 -11.47 -14.00 3.46
CA VAL A 4 -11.16 -14.81 4.65
C VAL A 4 -10.70 -13.87 5.75
N ILE A 5 -11.25 -14.05 6.95
CA ILE A 5 -10.98 -13.22 8.11
C ILE A 5 -10.41 -14.08 9.22
N PHE A 6 -9.37 -13.58 9.88
CA PHE A 6 -8.72 -14.19 11.03
C PHE A 6 -8.76 -13.23 12.22
N ASP A 7 -8.97 -13.76 13.40
CA ASP A 7 -8.80 -12.97 14.63
C ASP A 7 -7.34 -12.58 14.82
N SER A 8 -6.43 -13.54 14.65
CA SER A 8 -4.99 -13.33 14.73
C SER A 8 -4.24 -14.31 13.85
N ILE A 9 -3.20 -13.82 13.16
CA ILE A 9 -2.28 -14.64 12.34
C ILE A 9 -0.86 -14.08 12.40
N ASN A 10 0.10 -14.79 11.84
CA ASN A 10 1.45 -14.25 11.71
C ASN A 10 1.47 -13.02 10.79
N SER A 11 1.02 -13.17 9.56
CA SER A 11 0.91 -12.07 8.60
C SER A 11 -0.13 -12.41 7.53
N THR A 12 -0.97 -11.45 7.16
CA THR A 12 -1.92 -11.62 6.05
C THR A 12 -1.22 -11.89 4.71
N GLN A 13 0.06 -11.50 4.59
CA GLN A 13 0.86 -11.73 3.38
C GLN A 13 1.46 -13.14 3.29
N ASP A 14 1.58 -13.82 4.41
CA ASP A 14 2.19 -15.17 4.45
C ASP A 14 1.12 -16.25 4.30
N GLU A 15 -0.13 -15.95 4.70
CA GLU A 15 -1.21 -16.92 4.60
C GLU A 15 -1.49 -17.35 3.16
N ILE A 16 -1.48 -18.66 2.95
CA ILE A 16 -1.85 -19.31 1.69
C ILE A 16 -2.93 -20.33 2.02
N ILE A 17 -4.14 -20.10 1.55
CA ILE A 17 -5.18 -21.12 1.55
C ILE A 17 -4.72 -22.25 0.62
N GLY A 18 -4.80 -23.48 1.05
CA GLY A 18 -4.26 -24.67 0.38
C GLY A 18 -4.19 -24.57 -1.15
N PHE A 19 -3.05 -24.92 -1.72
CA PHE A 19 -2.62 -24.58 -3.09
C PHE A 19 -3.68 -24.79 -4.20
N ASN A 20 -4.45 -25.87 -4.12
CA ASN A 20 -5.49 -26.19 -5.13
C ASN A 20 -6.68 -25.23 -5.03
N ASN A 21 -7.12 -24.90 -3.80
CA ASN A 21 -8.21 -23.93 -3.56
C ASN A 21 -7.78 -22.52 -3.97
N TYR A 22 -6.54 -22.14 -3.67
CA TYR A 22 -5.97 -20.86 -4.06
C TYR A 22 -6.01 -20.63 -5.58
N LYS A 23 -5.55 -21.63 -6.38
CA LYS A 23 -5.62 -21.56 -7.84
C LYS A 23 -7.05 -21.47 -8.38
N LYS A 24 -7.98 -22.23 -7.79
CA LYS A 24 -9.39 -22.24 -8.19
C LYS A 24 -10.03 -20.87 -7.94
N ILE A 25 -9.81 -20.31 -6.77
CA ILE A 25 -10.33 -18.97 -6.39
C ILE A 25 -9.78 -17.89 -7.32
N LEU A 26 -8.45 -17.84 -7.49
CA LEU A 26 -7.79 -16.79 -8.26
C LEU A 26 -7.93 -16.92 -9.78
N LYS A 27 -8.64 -17.95 -10.27
CA LYS A 27 -8.91 -18.07 -11.70
C LYS A 27 -9.69 -16.88 -12.24
N ASN A 28 -10.72 -16.45 -11.51
CA ASN A 28 -11.66 -15.41 -11.95
C ASN A 28 -11.97 -14.35 -10.85
N ASN A 29 -11.36 -14.45 -9.67
CA ASN A 29 -11.68 -13.59 -8.54
C ASN A 29 -10.42 -13.10 -7.83
N ASN A 30 -10.51 -11.96 -7.15
CA ASN A 30 -9.56 -11.57 -6.14
C ASN A 30 -9.86 -12.29 -4.83
N LEU A 31 -8.81 -12.62 -4.07
CA LEU A 31 -8.91 -13.19 -2.73
C LEU A 31 -8.40 -12.16 -1.72
N TYR A 32 -9.24 -11.81 -0.77
CA TYR A 32 -8.94 -10.91 0.34
C TYR A 32 -8.67 -11.71 1.61
N ILE A 33 -7.53 -11.47 2.24
CA ILE A 33 -7.17 -12.01 3.55
C ILE A 33 -7.08 -10.86 4.51
N GLN A 34 -7.92 -10.87 5.54
CA GLN A 34 -7.94 -9.86 6.60
C GLN A 34 -7.62 -10.49 7.94
N SER A 35 -6.97 -9.75 8.83
CA SER A 35 -6.82 -10.12 10.23
C SER A 35 -7.05 -8.92 11.14
N PHE A 36 -7.60 -9.16 12.33
CA PHE A 36 -7.73 -8.11 13.35
C PHE A 36 -6.41 -7.83 14.07
N ARG A 37 -5.47 -8.80 14.07
CA ARG A 37 -4.14 -8.69 14.65
C ARG A 37 -3.12 -9.47 13.83
N GLN A 38 -1.91 -8.94 13.69
CA GLN A 38 -0.78 -9.70 13.14
C GLN A 38 0.34 -9.80 14.17
N ILE A 39 0.87 -11.03 14.38
CA ILE A 39 1.97 -11.29 15.31
C ILE A 39 3.30 -10.89 14.68
N LYS A 40 3.46 -11.15 13.38
CA LYS A 40 4.67 -10.89 12.59
C LYS A 40 4.34 -10.06 11.36
N GLY A 41 3.56 -8.97 11.53
CA GLY A 41 3.21 -8.08 10.44
C GLY A 41 4.45 -7.60 9.67
N THR A 42 4.40 -7.68 8.33
CA THR A 42 5.54 -7.38 7.45
C THR A 42 5.34 -6.12 6.66
N GLY A 43 6.34 -5.24 6.66
CA GLY A 43 6.47 -4.09 5.78
C GLY A 43 7.37 -4.39 4.57
N ARG A 44 7.86 -3.36 3.92
CA ARG A 44 8.79 -3.48 2.79
C ARG A 44 10.19 -3.90 3.26
N GLY A 45 10.86 -4.75 2.48
CA GLY A 45 12.16 -5.32 2.88
C GLY A 45 12.04 -6.20 4.12
N LYS A 46 12.85 -5.94 5.12
CA LYS A 46 12.85 -6.63 6.42
C LYS A 46 12.11 -5.85 7.52
N LYS A 47 11.41 -4.76 7.18
CA LYS A 47 10.71 -3.91 8.17
C LYS A 47 9.49 -4.62 8.72
N LYS A 48 9.21 -4.40 10.01
CA LYS A 48 8.00 -4.87 10.67
C LYS A 48 6.88 -3.85 10.48
N TRP A 49 5.64 -4.35 10.42
CA TRP A 49 4.43 -3.53 10.52
C TRP A 49 3.76 -3.83 11.85
N SER A 50 3.74 -2.87 12.76
CA SER A 50 3.07 -3.03 14.06
C SER A 50 1.57 -3.19 13.85
N SER A 51 1.00 -4.26 14.38
CA SER A 51 -0.35 -4.69 14.03
C SER A 51 -1.23 -5.04 15.24
N PRO A 52 -1.46 -4.09 16.20
CA PRO A 52 -2.39 -4.29 17.30
C PRO A 52 -3.84 -4.31 16.80
N ILE A 53 -4.76 -4.84 17.61
CA ILE A 53 -6.20 -4.78 17.34
C ILE A 53 -6.65 -3.32 17.19
N GLY A 54 -7.60 -3.07 16.28
CA GLY A 54 -8.21 -1.76 16.07
C GLY A 54 -7.78 -1.05 14.79
N ASN A 55 -7.02 -1.70 13.93
CA ASN A 55 -6.58 -1.21 12.63
C ASN A 55 -6.94 -2.20 11.52
N ILE A 56 -6.77 -1.81 10.25
CA ILE A 56 -7.02 -2.68 9.10
C ILE A 56 -5.71 -3.28 8.62
N TYR A 57 -5.66 -4.61 8.56
CA TYR A 57 -4.59 -5.40 7.96
C TYR A 57 -5.20 -6.32 6.92
N LEU A 58 -4.89 -6.04 5.67
CA LEU A 58 -5.54 -6.66 4.52
C LEU A 58 -4.49 -7.08 3.50
N THR A 59 -4.65 -8.25 2.90
CA THR A 59 -3.90 -8.64 1.71
C THR A 59 -4.85 -8.98 0.58
N ILE A 60 -4.63 -8.37 -0.57
CA ILE A 60 -5.32 -8.67 -1.82
C ILE A 60 -4.43 -9.61 -2.63
N ASN A 61 -4.95 -10.78 -2.97
CA ASN A 61 -4.27 -11.71 -3.87
C ASN A 61 -4.92 -11.64 -5.24
N GLN A 62 -4.12 -11.35 -6.26
CA GLN A 62 -4.57 -11.10 -7.62
C GLN A 62 -3.73 -11.90 -8.61
N LYS A 63 -4.37 -12.45 -9.64
CA LYS A 63 -3.67 -13.07 -10.77
C LYS A 63 -3.20 -11.97 -11.73
N LEU A 64 -2.01 -11.44 -11.50
CA LEU A 64 -1.38 -10.40 -12.31
C LEU A 64 0.08 -10.76 -12.61
N LYS A 65 0.61 -10.28 -13.74
CA LYS A 65 2.03 -10.42 -14.06
C LYS A 65 2.88 -9.68 -13.03
N ALA A 66 4.06 -10.21 -12.71
CA ALA A 66 4.99 -9.58 -11.76
C ALA A 66 5.40 -8.16 -12.19
N SER A 67 5.47 -7.88 -13.51
CA SER A 67 5.74 -6.55 -14.07
C SER A 67 4.73 -5.48 -13.67
N TYR A 68 3.54 -5.86 -13.20
CA TYR A 68 2.54 -4.90 -12.68
C TYR A 68 2.73 -4.57 -11.19
N ALA A 69 3.70 -5.17 -10.49
CA ALA A 69 3.85 -4.98 -9.04
C ALA A 69 4.00 -3.51 -8.66
N LEU A 70 4.90 -2.76 -9.32
CA LEU A 70 5.13 -1.34 -9.04
C LEU A 70 3.88 -0.51 -9.32
N ARG A 71 3.25 -0.72 -10.49
CA ARG A 71 2.02 -0.03 -10.85
C ARG A 71 0.87 -0.34 -9.89
N ASN A 72 0.74 -1.61 -9.48
CA ASN A 72 -0.30 -2.02 -8.54
C ASN A 72 -0.11 -1.36 -7.17
N ASN A 73 1.14 -1.23 -6.71
CA ASN A 73 1.47 -0.52 -5.48
C ASN A 73 0.97 0.93 -5.50
N PHE A 74 1.31 1.68 -6.55
CA PHE A 74 0.86 3.06 -6.72
C PHE A 74 -0.65 3.18 -6.88
N TYR A 75 -1.25 2.24 -7.61
CA TYR A 75 -2.68 2.26 -7.85
C TYR A 75 -3.48 2.02 -6.57
N ILE A 76 -3.04 1.11 -5.71
CA ILE A 76 -3.68 0.89 -4.40
C ILE A 76 -3.49 2.11 -3.49
N CYS A 77 -2.31 2.75 -3.45
CA CYS A 77 -2.13 4.02 -2.73
C CYS A 77 -3.11 5.10 -3.22
N TYR A 78 -3.27 5.24 -4.53
CA TYR A 78 -4.25 6.14 -5.14
C TYR A 78 -5.68 5.83 -4.71
N ILE A 79 -6.07 4.54 -4.70
CA ILE A 79 -7.42 4.12 -4.30
C ILE A 79 -7.67 4.43 -2.82
N ILE A 80 -6.72 4.13 -1.93
CA ILE A 80 -6.84 4.44 -0.50
C ILE A 80 -6.96 5.94 -0.27
N HIS A 81 -6.11 6.75 -0.92
CA HIS A 81 -6.23 8.20 -0.83
C HIS A 81 -7.62 8.69 -1.29
N LYS A 82 -8.11 8.19 -2.43
CA LYS A 82 -9.46 8.54 -2.90
C LYS A 82 -10.55 8.13 -1.92
N PHE A 83 -10.41 6.97 -1.29
CA PHE A 83 -11.32 6.52 -0.26
C PHE A 83 -11.37 7.51 0.91
N PHE A 84 -10.22 7.94 1.44
CA PHE A 84 -10.15 8.92 2.52
C PHE A 84 -10.73 10.27 2.12
N LYS A 85 -10.43 10.72 0.90
CA LYS A 85 -10.96 11.99 0.38
C LYS A 85 -12.48 11.99 0.27
N ILE A 86 -13.07 10.91 -0.27
CA ILE A 86 -14.51 10.83 -0.53
C ILE A 86 -15.29 10.62 0.77
N ASN A 87 -14.83 9.74 1.65
CA ASN A 87 -15.62 9.33 2.82
C ASN A 87 -15.37 10.20 4.06
N PHE A 88 -14.22 10.86 4.16
CA PHE A 88 -13.82 11.64 5.34
C PHE A 88 -13.43 13.09 5.03
N ASN A 89 -13.41 13.48 3.75
CA ASN A 89 -12.88 14.77 3.28
C ASN A 89 -11.42 15.02 3.68
N ILE A 90 -10.62 13.94 3.76
CA ILE A 90 -9.20 13.98 4.14
C ILE A 90 -8.35 13.78 2.88
N ASN A 91 -7.46 14.74 2.58
CA ASN A 91 -6.40 14.56 1.61
C ASN A 91 -5.18 13.96 2.29
N LEU A 92 -4.66 12.86 1.76
CA LEU A 92 -3.44 12.22 2.24
C LEU A 92 -2.26 12.68 1.37
N ASP A 93 -1.10 12.79 1.98
CA ASP A 93 0.15 13.01 1.28
C ASP A 93 0.75 11.67 0.86
N TYR A 94 1.41 11.64 -0.29
CA TYR A 94 2.02 10.43 -0.82
C TYR A 94 3.54 10.46 -0.63
N LYS A 95 4.07 9.49 0.11
CA LYS A 95 5.50 9.23 0.23
C LYS A 95 5.90 8.06 -0.65
N TRP A 96 6.70 8.34 -1.67
CA TRP A 96 7.21 7.31 -2.58
C TRP A 96 8.03 6.24 -1.82
N PRO A 97 7.93 4.96 -2.17
CA PRO A 97 7.05 4.43 -3.23
C PRO A 97 5.69 3.92 -2.73
N ASN A 98 5.38 3.88 -1.44
CA ASN A 98 4.36 2.98 -0.93
C ASN A 98 3.60 3.45 0.32
N ASP A 99 3.84 4.65 0.78
CA ASP A 99 3.29 5.12 2.04
C ASP A 99 2.36 6.32 1.87
N LEU A 100 1.33 6.39 2.70
CA LEU A 100 0.41 7.51 2.79
C LEU A 100 0.56 8.17 4.15
N PHE A 101 0.63 9.48 4.13
CA PHE A 101 0.87 10.34 5.28
C PHE A 101 -0.28 11.32 5.47
N LEU A 102 -0.39 11.81 6.67
CA LEU A 102 -1.23 12.95 7.02
C LEU A 102 -0.49 13.80 8.07
N LYS A 103 -0.31 15.09 7.79
CA LYS A 103 0.43 16.01 8.67
C LYS A 103 1.80 15.44 9.08
N ASN A 104 2.56 14.96 8.10
CA ASN A 104 3.90 14.36 8.27
C ASN A 104 3.95 13.08 9.12
N LYS A 105 2.79 12.45 9.41
CA LYS A 105 2.71 11.17 10.14
C LYS A 105 2.10 10.09 9.26
N LYS A 106 2.63 8.88 9.35
CA LYS A 106 2.19 7.76 8.52
C LYS A 106 0.81 7.25 8.97
N ILE A 107 -0.15 7.18 8.04
CA ILE A 107 -1.48 6.63 8.27
C ILE A 107 -1.69 5.27 7.61
N ALA A 108 -1.08 5.06 6.43
CA ALA A 108 -1.21 3.79 5.72
C ALA A 108 0.08 3.42 4.97
N GLY A 109 0.22 2.15 4.68
CA GLY A 109 1.30 1.61 3.86
C GLY A 109 0.84 0.45 2.99
N VAL A 110 1.42 0.34 1.80
CA VAL A 110 1.14 -0.71 0.82
C VAL A 110 2.41 -1.47 0.50
N VAL A 111 2.35 -2.79 0.48
CA VAL A 111 3.50 -3.64 0.10
C VAL A 111 3.05 -4.69 -0.90
N VAL A 112 3.69 -4.73 -2.06
CA VAL A 112 3.39 -5.73 -3.09
C VAL A 112 4.50 -6.77 -3.16
N LYS A 113 4.13 -8.04 -3.06
CA LYS A 113 4.99 -9.20 -3.30
C LYS A 113 4.47 -9.96 -4.52
N SER A 114 5.36 -10.41 -5.37
CA SER A 114 5.02 -11.35 -6.44
C SER A 114 5.31 -12.79 -6.02
N THR A 115 4.42 -13.69 -6.38
CA THR A 115 4.58 -15.13 -6.17
C THR A 115 4.40 -15.84 -7.49
N ILE A 116 5.32 -16.76 -7.83
CA ILE A 116 5.24 -17.58 -9.03
C ILE A 116 4.74 -18.97 -8.64
N LEU A 117 3.66 -19.42 -9.25
CA LEU A 117 3.06 -20.73 -9.03
C LEU A 117 2.93 -21.45 -10.38
N GLY A 118 3.91 -22.29 -10.70
CA GLY A 118 4.07 -22.88 -12.02
C GLY A 118 4.35 -21.80 -13.08
N LYS A 119 3.59 -21.80 -14.18
CA LYS A 119 3.71 -20.80 -15.27
C LYS A 119 2.94 -19.49 -15.00
N LYS A 120 2.34 -19.31 -13.82
CA LYS A 120 1.50 -18.17 -13.51
C LYS A 120 2.11 -17.35 -12.37
N SER A 121 2.01 -16.05 -12.49
CA SER A 121 2.38 -15.11 -11.40
C SER A 121 1.15 -14.51 -10.76
N TYR A 122 1.27 -14.23 -9.48
CA TYR A 122 0.25 -13.62 -8.64
C TYR A 122 0.88 -12.49 -7.84
N LEU A 123 0.12 -11.43 -7.63
CA LEU A 123 0.51 -10.34 -6.74
C LEU A 123 -0.24 -10.47 -5.42
N LYS A 124 0.50 -10.39 -4.33
CA LYS A 124 0.00 -10.22 -2.97
C LYS A 124 0.22 -8.77 -2.57
N THR A 125 -0.84 -8.01 -2.45
CA THR A 125 -0.79 -6.60 -2.06
C THR A 125 -1.26 -6.46 -0.63
N GLY A 126 -0.31 -6.31 0.30
CA GLY A 126 -0.58 -6.03 1.71
C GLY A 126 -0.88 -4.56 1.90
N ILE A 127 -1.91 -4.29 2.69
CA ILE A 127 -2.40 -2.96 3.03
C ILE A 127 -2.53 -2.88 4.55
N GLY A 128 -1.83 -1.93 5.16
CA GLY A 128 -2.00 -1.58 6.56
C GLY A 128 -2.54 -0.16 6.68
N ILE A 129 -3.63 0.04 7.43
CA ILE A 129 -4.23 1.35 7.66
C ILE A 129 -4.48 1.54 9.15
N ASN A 130 -3.96 2.62 9.70
CA ASN A 130 -4.19 3.00 11.09
C ASN A 130 -5.58 3.63 11.22
N ILE A 131 -6.49 2.93 11.85
CA ILE A 131 -7.89 3.36 12.02
C ILE A 131 -8.14 3.88 13.44
N ASN A 132 -8.10 3.00 14.44
CA ASN A 132 -8.40 3.36 15.82
C ASN A 132 -7.15 3.59 16.67
N ASN A 133 -5.97 3.16 16.19
CA ASN A 133 -4.72 3.25 16.94
C ASN A 133 -3.58 3.77 16.06
N SER A 134 -2.68 4.52 16.67
CA SER A 134 -1.39 4.96 16.13
C SER A 134 -0.28 4.14 16.83
N PRO A 135 0.13 2.97 16.30
CA PRO A 135 0.95 2.01 17.03
C PRO A 135 2.42 2.40 17.18
N ILE A 136 2.87 3.45 16.50
CA ILE A 136 4.25 3.99 16.58
C ILE A 136 4.19 5.53 16.63
N VAL A 137 5.23 6.14 17.21
CA VAL A 137 5.29 7.60 17.47
C VAL A 137 5.06 8.43 16.20
N ASP A 138 5.68 8.03 15.07
CA ASP A 138 5.58 8.74 13.79
C ASP A 138 4.39 8.30 12.94
N SER A 139 3.33 7.82 13.59
CA SER A 139 2.09 7.45 12.94
C SER A 139 0.90 8.23 13.46
N VAL A 140 -0.15 8.26 12.65
CA VAL A 140 -1.46 8.83 12.97
C VAL A 140 -2.53 7.83 12.60
N SER A 141 -3.67 7.88 13.29
CA SER A 141 -4.86 7.07 12.98
C SER A 141 -6.01 7.94 12.53
N LEU A 142 -6.98 7.34 11.84
CA LEU A 142 -8.22 8.03 11.49
C LEU A 142 -8.94 8.54 12.74
N PHE A 143 -8.99 7.73 13.82
CA PHE A 143 -9.56 8.13 15.11
C PHE A 143 -8.92 9.39 15.66
N GLY A 144 -7.59 9.50 15.62
CA GLY A 144 -6.86 10.70 16.09
C GLY A 144 -7.19 11.99 15.31
N ILE A 145 -7.89 11.89 14.19
CA ILE A 145 -8.26 13.01 13.32
C ILE A 145 -9.72 13.37 13.49
N ILE A 146 -10.61 12.36 13.38
CA ILE A 146 -12.07 12.60 13.40
C ILE A 146 -12.69 12.43 14.79
N ASN A 147 -11.89 12.02 15.78
CA ASN A 147 -12.29 11.74 17.16
C ASN A 147 -13.51 10.77 17.30
N LYS A 148 -13.60 9.83 16.35
CA LYS A 148 -14.67 8.81 16.32
C LYS A 148 -14.07 7.44 16.01
N LYS A 149 -14.27 6.46 16.91
CA LYS A 149 -13.89 5.08 16.68
C LYS A 149 -14.76 4.45 15.58
N SER A 150 -14.13 3.62 14.76
CA SER A 150 -14.78 2.89 13.69
C SER A 150 -14.90 1.41 14.05
N ASN A 151 -16.00 0.78 13.66
CA ASN A 151 -16.07 -0.68 13.59
C ASN A 151 -15.12 -1.15 12.49
N ILE A 152 -14.13 -1.94 12.85
CA ILE A 152 -13.06 -2.36 11.91
C ILE A 152 -13.60 -3.29 10.83
N LEU A 153 -14.52 -4.19 11.17
CA LEU A 153 -15.13 -5.11 10.20
C LEU A 153 -15.94 -4.35 9.15
N ASP A 154 -16.82 -3.46 9.59
CA ASP A 154 -17.68 -2.68 8.70
C ASP A 154 -16.85 -1.77 7.79
N LEU A 155 -15.90 -1.03 8.38
CA LEU A 155 -15.04 -0.13 7.60
C LEU A 155 -14.17 -0.90 6.62
N SER A 156 -13.65 -2.07 7.00
CA SER A 156 -12.86 -2.89 6.07
C SER A 156 -13.70 -3.44 4.91
N ASN A 157 -14.97 -3.79 5.15
CA ASN A 157 -15.87 -4.20 4.06
C ASN A 157 -16.09 -3.06 3.07
N ILE A 158 -16.37 -1.85 3.56
CA ILE A 158 -16.56 -0.65 2.71
C ILE A 158 -15.27 -0.37 1.90
N ILE A 159 -14.10 -0.47 2.53
CA ILE A 159 -12.82 -0.29 1.83
C ILE A 159 -12.60 -1.36 0.76
N ILE A 160 -12.90 -2.62 1.05
CA ILE A 160 -12.77 -3.73 0.09
C ILE A 160 -13.67 -3.51 -1.12
N ASP A 161 -14.94 -3.16 -0.90
CA ASP A 161 -15.89 -2.88 -1.97
C ASP A 161 -15.45 -1.68 -2.82
N PHE A 162 -14.92 -0.64 -2.18
CA PHE A 162 -14.36 0.51 -2.87
C PHE A 162 -13.13 0.15 -3.71
N ILE A 163 -12.26 -0.72 -3.20
CA ILE A 163 -11.09 -1.22 -3.94
C ILE A 163 -11.56 -2.06 -5.14
N GLU A 164 -12.45 -3.04 -4.96
CA GLU A 164 -12.97 -3.88 -6.03
C GLU A 164 -13.59 -3.03 -7.15
N HIS A 165 -14.47 -2.09 -6.80
CA HIS A 165 -15.05 -1.17 -7.77
C HIS A 165 -14.00 -0.33 -8.50
N SER A 166 -12.96 0.13 -7.78
CA SER A 166 -11.87 0.91 -8.38
C SER A 166 -11.01 0.07 -9.33
N LEU A 167 -10.77 -1.21 -9.00
CA LEU A 167 -9.97 -2.13 -9.81
C LEU A 167 -10.65 -2.47 -11.14
N THR A 168 -11.98 -2.37 -11.25
CA THR A 168 -12.69 -2.52 -12.53
C THR A 168 -12.44 -1.34 -13.48
N LYS A 169 -12.07 -0.17 -12.94
CA LYS A 169 -11.83 1.05 -13.71
C LYS A 169 -10.38 1.09 -14.21
N LYS A 170 -10.19 1.05 -15.51
CA LYS A 170 -8.87 1.25 -16.11
C LYS A 170 -8.45 2.71 -15.98
N ILE A 171 -7.35 2.97 -15.27
CA ILE A 171 -6.71 4.29 -15.20
C ILE A 171 -5.39 4.25 -15.97
N SER A 172 -5.11 5.25 -16.80
CA SER A 172 -3.82 5.34 -17.49
C SER A 172 -2.69 5.70 -16.51
N ASN A 173 -1.45 5.31 -16.83
CA ASN A 173 -0.30 5.72 -16.05
C ASN A 173 -0.18 7.25 -15.96
N LYS A 174 -0.40 7.96 -17.06
CA LYS A 174 -0.41 9.43 -17.09
C LYS A 174 -1.36 10.05 -16.06
N LYS A 175 -2.59 9.52 -15.94
CA LYS A 175 -3.57 10.00 -14.95
C LYS A 175 -3.13 9.65 -13.51
N LEU A 176 -2.62 8.43 -13.31
CA LEU A 176 -2.12 7.97 -12.02
C LEU A 176 -0.94 8.83 -11.56
N VAL A 177 0.06 9.01 -12.41
CA VAL A 177 1.27 9.79 -12.11
C VAL A 177 0.95 11.25 -11.83
N ARG A 178 0.06 11.87 -12.63
CA ARG A 178 -0.40 13.26 -12.35
C ARG A 178 -0.99 13.37 -10.94
N TYR A 179 -1.77 12.38 -10.54
CA TYR A 179 -2.38 12.37 -9.22
C TYR A 179 -1.33 12.19 -8.11
N LEU A 180 -0.41 11.23 -8.25
CA LEU A 180 0.66 10.99 -7.29
C LEU A 180 1.54 12.24 -7.12
N ASN A 181 1.97 12.86 -8.22
CA ASN A 181 2.81 14.07 -8.21
C ASN A 181 2.12 15.26 -7.51
N LYS A 182 0.79 15.34 -7.59
CA LYS A 182 0.01 16.39 -6.91
C LYS A 182 0.11 16.29 -5.39
N TYR A 183 0.16 15.07 -4.85
CA TYR A 183 0.12 14.81 -3.42
C TYR A 183 1.46 14.29 -2.87
N MET A 184 2.51 14.29 -3.69
CA MET A 184 3.81 13.77 -3.29
C MET A 184 4.53 14.70 -2.32
N ILE A 185 5.00 14.14 -1.21
CA ILE A 185 5.93 14.82 -0.31
C ILE A 185 7.32 14.80 -0.96
N ARG A 186 8.02 15.94 -0.91
CA ARG A 186 9.34 16.11 -1.51
C ARG A 186 10.48 16.28 -0.50
N ASP A 187 10.15 16.62 0.74
CA ASP A 187 11.12 16.89 1.81
C ASP A 187 11.56 15.60 2.50
N PHE A 188 12.26 14.74 1.78
CA PHE A 188 12.85 13.53 2.32
C PHE A 188 14.27 13.32 1.79
N LYS A 189 15.09 12.64 2.59
CA LYS A 189 16.39 12.11 2.14
C LYS A 189 16.18 10.76 1.45
N LEU A 190 16.99 10.48 0.43
CA LEU A 190 17.01 9.18 -0.22
C LEU A 190 17.96 8.25 0.53
N ASN A 191 17.49 7.05 0.85
CA ASN A 191 18.33 5.91 1.19
C ASN A 191 18.32 4.92 0.01
N HIS A 192 19.41 4.85 -0.73
CA HIS A 192 19.49 4.04 -1.94
C HIS A 192 20.74 3.14 -1.89
N PRO A 193 20.66 1.84 -2.26
CA PRO A 193 21.80 0.93 -2.19
C PRO A 193 23.05 1.39 -2.94
N ILE A 194 22.88 2.12 -4.05
CA ILE A 194 24.00 2.61 -4.87
C ILE A 194 24.45 4.02 -4.45
N PHE A 195 23.49 4.89 -4.10
CA PHE A 195 23.78 6.31 -3.81
C PHE A 195 23.91 6.61 -2.30
N GLY A 196 23.72 5.61 -1.44
CA GLY A 196 23.77 5.80 0.01
C GLY A 196 22.64 6.68 0.55
N LYS A 197 22.90 7.37 1.68
CA LYS A 197 22.02 8.37 2.27
C LYS A 197 22.43 9.74 1.77
N ASN A 198 21.74 10.25 0.78
CA ASN A 198 22.01 11.56 0.20
C ASN A 198 20.84 12.52 0.36
N ILE A 199 21.17 13.81 0.50
CA ILE A 199 20.19 14.87 0.32
C ILE A 199 19.90 14.91 -1.17
N ILE A 200 18.65 14.76 -1.52
CA ILE A 200 18.19 14.78 -2.91
C ILE A 200 17.06 15.78 -3.08
N GLU A 201 16.95 16.33 -4.26
CA GLU A 201 15.74 17.02 -4.67
C GLU A 201 14.83 16.02 -5.39
N ILE A 202 13.63 15.79 -4.85
CA ILE A 202 12.61 14.96 -5.48
C ILE A 202 11.84 15.80 -6.48
N LEU A 203 12.00 15.51 -7.76
CA LEU A 203 11.36 16.28 -8.83
C LEU A 203 9.95 15.77 -9.12
N SER A 204 9.82 14.49 -9.49
CA SER A 204 8.53 13.91 -9.89
C SER A 204 8.59 12.38 -9.95
N VAL A 205 7.42 11.74 -10.04
CA VAL A 205 7.26 10.39 -10.58
C VAL A 205 7.02 10.49 -12.08
N ASN A 206 7.75 9.73 -12.88
CA ASN A 206 7.62 9.65 -14.34
C ASN A 206 6.49 8.70 -14.77
N GLU A 207 6.10 8.70 -16.05
CA GLU A 207 5.06 7.81 -16.59
C GLU A 207 5.43 6.32 -16.54
N ASP A 208 6.73 6.00 -16.54
CA ASP A 208 7.24 4.64 -16.31
C ASP A 208 7.26 4.23 -14.82
N LEU A 209 6.79 5.13 -13.94
CA LEU A 209 6.70 4.98 -12.48
C LEU A 209 8.04 5.07 -11.75
N SER A 210 9.12 5.42 -12.41
CA SER A 210 10.38 5.78 -11.76
C SER A 210 10.26 7.11 -11.01
N LEU A 211 11.03 7.25 -9.94
CA LEU A 211 11.19 8.53 -9.24
C LEU A 211 12.31 9.34 -9.91
N LYS A 212 11.99 10.53 -10.39
CA LYS A 212 12.95 11.49 -10.93
C LYS A 212 13.51 12.33 -9.79
N ILE A 213 14.81 12.29 -9.62
CA ILE A 213 15.54 12.97 -8.55
C ILE A 213 16.72 13.77 -9.12
N LYS A 214 17.17 14.76 -8.36
CA LYS A 214 18.42 15.49 -8.61
C LYS A 214 19.38 15.20 -7.47
N ILE A 215 20.60 14.76 -7.80
CA ILE A 215 21.74 14.54 -6.90
C ILE A 215 22.95 15.25 -7.50
N ASP A 216 23.58 16.12 -6.75
CA ASP A 216 24.79 16.85 -7.17
C ASP A 216 24.69 17.40 -8.61
N ASP A 217 23.60 18.16 -8.87
CA ASP A 217 23.24 18.72 -10.19
C ASP A 217 22.94 17.71 -11.30
N THR A 218 23.00 16.41 -11.03
CA THR A 218 22.68 15.36 -12.00
C THR A 218 21.27 14.84 -11.80
N ILE A 219 20.49 14.78 -12.89
CA ILE A 219 19.14 14.19 -12.88
C ILE A 219 19.26 12.68 -13.08
N LYS A 220 18.60 11.91 -12.19
CA LYS A 220 18.53 10.44 -12.24
C LYS A 220 17.11 9.94 -12.09
N ASN A 221 16.83 8.79 -12.68
CA ASN A 221 15.57 8.06 -12.52
C ASN A 221 15.82 6.77 -11.74
N ILE A 222 15.04 6.53 -10.68
CA ILE A 222 15.18 5.34 -9.82
C ILE A 222 13.86 4.60 -9.69
N PHE A 223 13.93 3.27 -9.70
CA PHE A 223 12.75 2.39 -9.52
C PHE A 223 12.67 1.78 -8.13
N PHE A 224 13.70 1.88 -7.32
CA PHE A 224 13.80 1.35 -5.97
C PHE A 224 14.56 2.32 -5.07
N GLY A 225 14.51 2.09 -3.79
CA GLY A 225 15.08 2.96 -2.78
C GLY A 225 14.05 3.27 -1.69
N GLU A 226 14.40 4.08 -0.73
CA GLU A 226 13.53 4.51 0.35
C GLU A 226 13.76 5.99 0.67
N LEU A 227 12.69 6.76 0.75
CA LEU A 227 12.73 8.11 1.30
C LEU A 227 12.71 8.03 2.83
N VAL A 228 13.65 8.66 3.50
CA VAL A 228 13.84 8.63 4.96
C VAL A 228 13.81 10.02 5.57
#